data_7c70b4e1ca4ff9c138bf4751155eb79b
#
_entry.id   7c70b4e1ca4ff9c138bf4751155eb79b
#
_cell.length_a   1.000
_cell.length_b   1.000
_cell.length_c   1.000
_cell.angle_alpha   90.00
_cell.angle_beta   90.00
_cell.angle_gamma   90.00
#
_symmetry.space_group_name_H-M   'P 1'
#
loop_
_entity.id
_entity.type
_entity.pdbx_description
1 polymer ?
#
loop_
_entity_poly.entity_id
_entity_poly.type
_entity_poly.pdbx_seq_one_letter_code
_entity_poly.pdbx_strand_id
1 'polypeptide(L)'
;MKKFRLDGIVGYDFTAASVASQLLGAGDVEVTLNSQGGDVLEGMAIYNAFNDHKGSVKFVIDQAMSMATIIMLAGDERVGRRESSMIMIHRPWGMGMGNADEMRDSADILDKMQAQMQAIYSGSMNCSADELAKMLDDETYMDADEALACGLLTSVVSGSKNALHQMAFAALANEDLKLNRAKYTAKVKQIENKTSDFCNSLQNAGKMSEIEASLRTRGLSRTEATAIVAAVKRAQGDLAGAASAENASAKALEFLNNFKL
;
A
#
# COMPACT_ATOMS: atom_id res chain seq x y z
N MET A 1 28.47 -8.16 -14.40
CA MET A 1 27.14 -8.13 -13.77
C MET A 1 27.12 -7.00 -12.73
N LYS A 2 26.26 -6.01 -12.91
CA LYS A 2 26.05 -4.91 -11.95
C LYS A 2 25.19 -5.39 -10.79
N LYS A 3 25.52 -5.00 -9.55
CA LYS A 3 24.74 -5.39 -8.36
C LYS A 3 24.22 -4.16 -7.67
N PHE A 4 22.93 -4.19 -7.26
CA PHE A 4 22.31 -3.16 -6.44
C PHE A 4 21.17 -3.73 -5.59
N ARG A 5 20.61 -2.91 -4.70
CA ARG A 5 19.54 -3.31 -3.79
C ARG A 5 18.32 -2.45 -3.99
N LEU A 6 17.15 -3.05 -3.78
CA LEU A 6 15.87 -2.38 -3.64
C LEU A 6 15.36 -2.69 -2.23
N ASP A 7 15.53 -1.73 -1.33
CA ASP A 7 15.13 -1.84 0.07
C ASP A 7 13.99 -0.85 0.36
N GLY A 8 12.97 -1.27 1.11
CA GLY A 8 11.90 -0.41 1.61
C GLY A 8 10.63 -0.44 0.76
N ILE A 9 9.97 0.70 0.62
CA ILE A 9 8.61 0.85 0.06
C ILE A 9 8.68 1.26 -1.41
N VAL A 10 7.97 0.53 -2.27
CA VAL A 10 7.79 0.85 -3.69
C VAL A 10 7.10 2.20 -3.85
N GLY A 11 7.70 3.07 -4.66
CA GLY A 11 7.20 4.43 -4.92
C GLY A 11 7.63 5.46 -3.88
N TYR A 12 8.26 5.03 -2.78
CA TYR A 12 8.75 5.92 -1.73
C TYR A 12 10.27 5.84 -1.56
N ASP A 13 10.80 4.65 -1.21
CA ASP A 13 12.23 4.43 -1.01
C ASP A 13 12.95 4.15 -2.34
N PHE A 14 12.27 3.53 -3.29
CA PHE A 14 12.73 3.36 -4.67
C PHE A 14 11.59 3.51 -5.66
N THR A 15 11.91 4.11 -6.81
CA THR A 15 10.95 4.50 -7.85
C THR A 15 11.35 3.93 -9.21
N ALA A 16 10.43 3.93 -10.18
CA ALA A 16 10.71 3.55 -11.55
C ALA A 16 11.87 4.35 -12.16
N ALA A 17 11.93 5.66 -11.87
CA ALA A 17 13.03 6.51 -12.33
C ALA A 17 14.38 6.10 -11.72
N SER A 18 14.42 5.78 -10.42
CA SER A 18 15.65 5.33 -9.75
C SER A 18 16.13 3.98 -10.31
N VAL A 19 15.21 3.04 -10.55
CA VAL A 19 15.52 1.74 -11.14
C VAL A 19 15.99 1.89 -12.58
N ALA A 20 15.31 2.68 -13.40
CA ALA A 20 15.72 2.93 -14.78
C ALA A 20 17.15 3.51 -14.86
N SER A 21 17.50 4.42 -13.92
CA SER A 21 18.87 4.95 -13.81
C SER A 21 19.90 3.87 -13.46
N GLN A 22 19.54 2.87 -12.65
CA GLN A 22 20.40 1.74 -12.35
C GLN A 22 20.58 0.81 -13.53
N LEU A 23 19.54 0.63 -14.36
CA LEU A 23 19.57 -0.24 -15.54
C LEU A 23 20.27 0.41 -16.75
N LEU A 24 20.33 1.75 -16.79
CA LEU A 24 20.90 2.48 -17.92
C LEU A 24 22.35 2.09 -18.16
N GLY A 25 22.63 1.55 -19.37
CA GLY A 25 23.97 1.10 -19.78
C GLY A 25 24.49 -0.13 -19.03
N ALA A 26 23.69 -0.75 -18.17
CA ALA A 26 24.05 -2.01 -17.54
C ALA A 26 23.88 -3.17 -18.53
N GLY A 27 24.78 -4.15 -18.45
CA GLY A 27 24.56 -5.49 -18.98
C GLY A 27 23.74 -6.32 -17.98
N ASP A 28 24.18 -7.55 -17.67
CA ASP A 28 23.48 -8.35 -16.65
C ASP A 28 23.48 -7.67 -15.28
N VAL A 29 22.36 -7.82 -14.57
CA VAL A 29 22.17 -7.24 -13.24
C VAL A 29 21.80 -8.30 -12.21
N GLU A 30 22.28 -8.11 -10.98
CA GLU A 30 21.82 -8.85 -9.79
C GLU A 30 21.22 -7.85 -8.81
N VAL A 31 19.95 -8.06 -8.49
CA VAL A 31 19.16 -7.16 -7.64
C VAL A 31 18.79 -7.87 -6.35
N THR A 32 19.25 -7.39 -5.22
CA THR A 32 18.73 -7.87 -3.94
C THR A 32 17.44 -7.12 -3.62
N LEU A 33 16.35 -7.85 -3.41
CA LEU A 33 15.05 -7.29 -3.12
C LEU A 33 14.65 -7.55 -1.67
N ASN A 34 14.38 -6.47 -0.94
CA ASN A 34 13.92 -6.48 0.44
C ASN A 34 12.83 -5.42 0.61
N SER A 35 11.60 -5.76 0.26
CA SER A 35 10.51 -4.80 0.19
C SER A 35 9.17 -5.39 0.66
N GLN A 36 8.44 -4.58 1.40
CA GLN A 36 7.06 -4.86 1.81
C GLN A 36 6.03 -4.52 0.72
N GLY A 37 6.46 -4.08 -0.46
CA GLY A 37 5.56 -3.59 -1.50
C GLY A 37 5.35 -2.08 -1.43
N GLY A 38 4.23 -1.61 -1.94
CA GLY A 38 3.88 -0.18 -1.96
C GLY A 38 3.00 0.17 -3.15
N ASP A 39 3.28 1.30 -3.81
CA ASP A 39 2.46 1.84 -4.88
C ASP A 39 2.39 0.89 -6.10
N VAL A 40 1.16 0.60 -6.54
CA VAL A 40 0.91 -0.35 -7.64
C VAL A 40 1.39 0.21 -8.98
N LEU A 41 1.15 1.49 -9.25
CA LEU A 41 1.49 2.10 -10.55
C LEU A 41 3.01 2.23 -10.71
N GLU A 42 3.70 2.68 -9.66
CA GLU A 42 5.17 2.70 -9.62
C GLU A 42 5.75 1.30 -9.75
N GLY A 43 5.18 0.32 -9.04
CA GLY A 43 5.63 -1.06 -9.11
C GLY A 43 5.45 -1.69 -10.48
N MET A 44 4.36 -1.41 -11.18
CA MET A 44 4.15 -1.84 -12.58
C MET A 44 5.15 -1.17 -13.52
N ALA A 45 5.48 0.11 -13.31
CA ALA A 45 6.51 0.79 -14.09
C ALA A 45 7.91 0.19 -13.84
N ILE A 46 8.22 -0.20 -12.60
CA ILE A 46 9.47 -0.91 -12.26
C ILE A 46 9.50 -2.31 -12.91
N TYR A 47 8.42 -3.06 -12.82
CA TYR A 47 8.27 -4.36 -13.48
C TYR A 47 8.57 -4.26 -14.99
N ASN A 48 7.96 -3.27 -15.66
CA ASN A 48 8.19 -3.03 -17.08
C ASN A 48 9.64 -2.63 -17.36
N ALA A 49 10.27 -1.79 -16.52
CA ALA A 49 11.67 -1.39 -16.69
C ALA A 49 12.63 -2.60 -16.64
N PHE A 50 12.37 -3.59 -15.81
CA PHE A 50 13.15 -4.83 -15.79
C PHE A 50 12.84 -5.73 -17.00
N ASN A 51 11.58 -5.85 -17.42
CA ASN A 51 11.22 -6.62 -18.62
C ASN A 51 11.81 -6.03 -19.90
N ASP A 52 11.94 -4.71 -19.98
CA ASP A 52 12.53 -4.04 -21.15
C ASP A 52 14.07 -4.06 -21.14
N HIS A 53 14.67 -4.47 -20.01
CA HIS A 53 16.12 -4.56 -19.88
C HIS A 53 16.71 -5.62 -20.81
N LYS A 54 17.83 -5.31 -21.46
CA LYS A 54 18.44 -6.20 -22.50
C LYS A 54 19.38 -7.25 -21.91
N GLY A 55 19.92 -7.01 -20.72
CA GLY A 55 20.74 -7.95 -19.99
C GLY A 55 19.89 -8.92 -19.18
N SER A 56 20.50 -9.98 -18.65
CA SER A 56 19.85 -10.89 -17.74
C SER A 56 19.59 -10.22 -16.39
N VAL A 57 18.41 -10.47 -15.82
CA VAL A 57 17.98 -9.94 -14.53
C VAL A 57 17.89 -11.08 -13.51
N LYS A 58 18.72 -11.02 -12.48
CA LYS A 58 18.67 -11.95 -11.36
C LYS A 58 18.23 -11.25 -10.11
N PHE A 59 17.13 -11.69 -9.52
CA PHE A 59 16.71 -11.28 -8.19
C PHE A 59 17.23 -12.24 -7.12
N VAL A 60 17.78 -11.68 -6.05
CA VAL A 60 18.05 -12.37 -4.79
C VAL A 60 17.07 -11.84 -3.77
N ILE A 61 16.20 -12.71 -3.29
CA ILE A 61 15.06 -12.30 -2.46
C ILE A 61 15.43 -12.42 -0.99
N ASP A 62 15.43 -11.30 -0.28
CA ASP A 62 15.39 -11.26 1.18
C ASP A 62 13.92 -11.25 1.62
N GLN A 63 13.15 -10.23 1.19
CA GLN A 63 11.70 -10.16 1.35
C GLN A 63 11.07 -9.61 0.08
N ALA A 64 9.97 -10.21 -0.37
CA ALA A 64 9.16 -9.69 -1.46
C ALA A 64 7.68 -9.82 -1.09
N MET A 65 7.04 -8.72 -0.72
CA MET A 65 5.64 -8.72 -0.32
C MET A 65 4.83 -7.81 -1.23
N SER A 66 3.57 -8.19 -1.49
CA SER A 66 2.63 -7.36 -2.24
C SER A 66 3.21 -6.97 -3.62
N MET A 67 3.29 -5.68 -3.94
CA MET A 67 3.81 -5.19 -5.23
C MET A 67 5.27 -5.61 -5.51
N ALA A 68 6.08 -5.82 -4.47
CA ALA A 68 7.45 -6.31 -4.64
C ALA A 68 7.50 -7.72 -5.23
N THR A 69 6.49 -8.56 -4.96
CA THR A 69 6.35 -9.88 -5.56
C THR A 69 6.11 -9.79 -7.07
N ILE A 70 5.32 -8.83 -7.53
CA ILE A 70 5.14 -8.56 -8.96
C ILE A 70 6.46 -8.12 -9.59
N ILE A 71 7.20 -7.20 -8.96
CA ILE A 71 8.48 -6.69 -9.47
C ILE A 71 9.48 -7.84 -9.68
N MET A 72 9.61 -8.76 -8.72
CA MET A 72 10.57 -9.86 -8.86
C MET A 72 10.24 -10.81 -10.02
N LEU A 73 8.97 -10.89 -10.44
CA LEU A 73 8.55 -11.74 -11.56
C LEU A 73 9.08 -11.27 -12.93
N ALA A 74 9.62 -10.07 -13.03
CA ALA A 74 10.36 -9.61 -14.20
C ALA A 74 11.77 -10.21 -14.30
N GLY A 75 12.23 -10.95 -13.29
CA GLY A 75 13.57 -11.56 -13.30
C GLY A 75 13.62 -12.90 -14.00
N ASP A 76 14.69 -13.12 -14.77
CA ASP A 76 15.01 -14.41 -15.38
C ASP A 76 15.35 -15.46 -14.31
N GLU A 77 16.06 -15.02 -13.26
CA GLU A 77 16.36 -15.83 -12.09
C GLU A 77 15.78 -15.16 -10.84
N ARG A 78 15.07 -15.93 -10.04
CA ARG A 78 14.48 -15.51 -8.76
C ARG A 78 14.95 -16.46 -7.66
N VAL A 79 15.94 -16.03 -6.91
CA VAL A 79 16.68 -16.88 -5.96
C VAL A 79 16.24 -16.56 -4.53
N GLY A 80 15.60 -17.49 -3.87
CA GLY A 80 15.27 -17.40 -2.45
C GLY A 80 16.40 -17.93 -1.55
N ARG A 81 16.47 -17.44 -0.31
CA ARG A 81 17.30 -17.99 0.75
C ARG A 81 16.42 -18.85 1.67
N ARG A 82 16.68 -20.15 1.73
CA ARG A 82 15.81 -21.13 2.41
C ARG A 82 15.40 -20.73 3.82
N GLU A 83 16.35 -20.16 4.57
CA GLU A 83 16.15 -19.90 5.97
C GLU A 83 15.64 -18.47 6.28
N SER A 84 15.50 -17.60 5.27
CA SER A 84 15.25 -16.18 5.56
C SER A 84 14.37 -15.45 4.53
N SER A 85 14.12 -16.02 3.35
CA SER A 85 13.22 -15.37 2.41
C SER A 85 11.78 -15.49 2.85
N MET A 86 11.04 -14.38 2.71
CA MET A 86 9.60 -14.32 2.93
C MET A 86 8.95 -13.68 1.73
N ILE A 87 7.94 -14.34 1.19
CA ILE A 87 7.16 -13.87 0.05
C ILE A 87 5.69 -13.75 0.48
N MET A 88 5.00 -12.68 0.07
CA MET A 88 3.58 -12.52 0.36
C MET A 88 2.85 -11.98 -0.85
N ILE A 89 1.72 -12.60 -1.15
CA ILE A 89 0.79 -12.15 -2.19
C ILE A 89 -0.58 -11.86 -1.60
N HIS A 90 -1.19 -10.80 -2.07
CA HIS A 90 -2.55 -10.42 -1.71
C HIS A 90 -3.19 -9.55 -2.81
N ARG A 91 -4.49 -9.28 -2.68
CA ARG A 91 -5.19 -8.33 -3.55
C ARG A 91 -4.68 -6.91 -3.37
N PRO A 92 -4.67 -6.08 -4.43
CA PRO A 92 -4.44 -4.66 -4.28
C PRO A 92 -5.51 -4.05 -3.39
N TRP A 93 -5.12 -3.10 -2.57
CA TRP A 93 -6.03 -2.38 -1.71
C TRP A 93 -5.77 -0.87 -1.79
N GLY A 94 -6.76 -0.07 -1.48
CA GLY A 94 -6.63 1.38 -1.47
C GLY A 94 -7.65 2.01 -0.53
N MET A 95 -7.47 3.30 -0.29
CA MET A 95 -8.46 4.13 0.40
C MET A 95 -9.15 4.99 -0.64
N GLY A 96 -10.49 4.90 -0.70
CA GLY A 96 -11.33 5.76 -1.50
C GLY A 96 -12.16 6.67 -0.61
N MET A 97 -12.43 7.87 -1.08
CA MET A 97 -13.37 8.80 -0.46
C MET A 97 -14.21 9.43 -1.55
N GLY A 98 -15.52 9.53 -1.29
CA GLY A 98 -16.42 10.14 -2.24
C GLY A 98 -17.87 9.72 -2.00
N ASN A 99 -18.74 10.10 -2.92
CA ASN A 99 -20.11 9.59 -2.96
C ASN A 99 -20.17 8.12 -3.42
N ALA A 100 -21.35 7.51 -3.44
CA ALA A 100 -21.50 6.10 -3.77
C ALA A 100 -20.97 5.72 -5.17
N ASP A 101 -21.06 6.63 -6.14
CA ASP A 101 -20.61 6.37 -7.50
C ASP A 101 -19.07 6.46 -7.58
N GLU A 102 -18.46 7.47 -6.95
CA GLU A 102 -17.01 7.61 -6.86
C GLU A 102 -16.34 6.43 -6.11
N MET A 103 -17.03 5.86 -5.12
CA MET A 103 -16.58 4.66 -4.43
C MET A 103 -16.65 3.41 -5.32
N ARG A 104 -17.70 3.28 -6.15
CA ARG A 104 -17.78 2.20 -7.15
C ARG A 104 -16.71 2.34 -8.22
N ASP A 105 -16.46 3.56 -8.72
CA ASP A 105 -15.38 3.81 -9.67
C ASP A 105 -14.02 3.43 -9.08
N SER A 106 -13.79 3.72 -7.80
CA SER A 106 -12.56 3.32 -7.10
C SER A 106 -12.44 1.80 -6.98
N ALA A 107 -13.53 1.09 -6.69
CA ALA A 107 -13.57 -0.36 -6.67
C ALA A 107 -13.28 -0.96 -8.05
N ASP A 108 -13.87 -0.41 -9.11
CA ASP A 108 -13.64 -0.85 -10.50
C ASP A 108 -12.17 -0.68 -10.93
N ILE A 109 -11.49 0.36 -10.42
CA ILE A 109 -10.05 0.57 -10.67
C ILE A 109 -9.24 -0.51 -9.95
N LEU A 110 -9.55 -0.83 -8.70
CA LEU A 110 -8.88 -1.90 -7.95
C LEU A 110 -9.08 -3.26 -8.63
N ASP A 111 -10.28 -3.55 -9.14
CA ASP A 111 -10.56 -4.78 -9.88
C ASP A 111 -9.73 -4.88 -11.17
N LYS A 112 -9.53 -3.77 -11.89
CA LYS A 112 -8.65 -3.74 -13.07
C LYS A 112 -7.19 -3.98 -12.69
N MET A 113 -6.70 -3.35 -11.62
CA MET A 113 -5.35 -3.59 -11.09
C MET A 113 -5.18 -5.05 -10.67
N GLN A 114 -6.16 -5.61 -9.98
CA GLN A 114 -6.18 -7.03 -9.61
C GLN A 114 -6.05 -7.94 -10.83
N ALA A 115 -6.84 -7.70 -11.87
CA ALA A 115 -6.80 -8.53 -13.08
C ALA A 115 -5.42 -8.49 -13.76
N GLN A 116 -4.77 -7.33 -13.80
CA GLN A 116 -3.41 -7.19 -14.34
C GLN A 116 -2.39 -7.95 -13.50
N MET A 117 -2.41 -7.79 -12.18
CA MET A 117 -1.51 -8.50 -11.28
C MET A 117 -1.72 -10.02 -11.35
N GLN A 118 -2.97 -10.46 -11.40
CA GLN A 118 -3.32 -11.88 -11.51
C GLN A 118 -2.82 -12.49 -12.82
N ALA A 119 -2.86 -11.75 -13.93
CA ALA A 119 -2.29 -12.20 -15.21
C ALA A 119 -0.77 -12.41 -15.11
N ILE A 120 -0.04 -11.52 -14.42
CA ILE A 120 1.40 -11.65 -14.21
C ILE A 120 1.70 -12.87 -13.33
N TYR A 121 0.98 -13.05 -12.22
CA TYR A 121 1.13 -14.23 -11.34
C TYR A 121 0.86 -15.52 -12.11
N SER A 122 -0.22 -15.58 -12.88
CA SER A 122 -0.60 -16.77 -13.68
C SER A 122 0.45 -17.17 -14.72
N GLY A 123 1.24 -16.21 -15.20
CA GLY A 123 2.36 -16.47 -16.12
C GLY A 123 3.57 -17.14 -15.47
N SER A 124 3.65 -17.13 -14.15
CA SER A 124 4.80 -17.66 -13.40
C SER A 124 4.44 -18.78 -12.42
N MET A 125 3.22 -18.78 -11.89
CA MET A 125 2.79 -19.73 -10.86
C MET A 125 2.25 -21.04 -11.43
N ASN A 126 2.51 -22.13 -10.71
CA ASN A 126 2.09 -23.50 -11.07
C ASN A 126 0.77 -23.88 -10.39
N CYS A 127 -0.20 -22.96 -10.33
CA CYS A 127 -1.51 -23.20 -9.71
C CYS A 127 -2.66 -22.83 -10.65
N SER A 128 -3.85 -23.32 -10.38
CA SER A 128 -5.05 -22.94 -11.12
C SER A 128 -5.45 -21.47 -10.82
N ALA A 129 -6.27 -20.89 -11.69
CA ALA A 129 -6.78 -19.53 -11.49
C ALA A 129 -7.58 -19.39 -10.19
N ASP A 130 -8.35 -20.43 -9.81
CA ASP A 130 -9.15 -20.44 -8.58
C ASP A 130 -8.25 -20.52 -7.33
N GLU A 131 -7.20 -21.34 -7.38
CA GLU A 131 -6.21 -21.42 -6.30
C GLU A 131 -5.46 -20.10 -6.13
N LEU A 132 -5.02 -19.47 -7.23
CA LEU A 132 -4.40 -18.15 -7.18
C LEU A 132 -5.36 -17.09 -6.61
N ALA A 133 -6.62 -17.07 -7.05
CA ALA A 133 -7.61 -16.15 -6.52
C ALA A 133 -7.77 -16.32 -5.00
N LYS A 134 -7.85 -17.59 -4.54
CA LYS A 134 -7.93 -17.89 -3.11
C LYS A 134 -6.66 -17.46 -2.36
N MET A 135 -5.47 -17.69 -2.90
CA MET A 135 -4.21 -17.27 -2.27
C MET A 135 -4.13 -15.75 -2.13
N LEU A 136 -4.62 -14.99 -3.13
CA LEU A 136 -4.69 -13.54 -3.08
C LEU A 136 -5.71 -13.04 -2.04
N ASP A 137 -6.85 -13.72 -1.91
CA ASP A 137 -7.90 -13.39 -0.94
C ASP A 137 -7.45 -13.65 0.50
N ASP A 138 -6.73 -14.75 0.71
CA ASP A 138 -6.25 -15.19 2.02
C ASP A 138 -5.01 -14.42 2.52
N GLU A 139 -4.44 -13.51 1.70
CA GLU A 139 -3.16 -12.84 2.00
C GLU A 139 -2.08 -13.88 2.36
N THR A 140 -1.63 -14.62 1.34
CA THR A 140 -0.79 -15.81 1.53
C THR A 140 0.68 -15.45 1.72
N TYR A 141 1.23 -15.86 2.86
CA TYR A 141 2.66 -15.80 3.17
C TYR A 141 3.31 -17.13 2.84
N MET A 142 4.47 -17.10 2.23
CA MET A 142 5.23 -18.26 1.78
C MET A 142 6.69 -18.14 2.20
N ASP A 143 7.24 -19.24 2.67
CA ASP A 143 8.69 -19.38 2.77
C ASP A 143 9.32 -19.65 1.39
N ALA A 144 10.66 -19.80 1.36
CA ALA A 144 11.37 -19.99 0.09
C ALA A 144 11.01 -21.30 -0.61
N ASP A 145 10.79 -22.39 0.12
CA ASP A 145 10.48 -23.69 -0.45
C ASP A 145 9.03 -23.72 -0.98
N GLU A 146 8.08 -23.13 -0.28
CA GLU A 146 6.69 -22.94 -0.72
C GLU A 146 6.61 -22.05 -1.97
N ALA A 147 7.35 -20.94 -1.99
CA ALA A 147 7.41 -20.03 -3.13
C ALA A 147 8.10 -20.66 -4.36
N LEU A 148 9.08 -21.56 -4.15
CA LEU A 148 9.66 -22.37 -5.22
C LEU A 148 8.65 -23.37 -5.76
N ALA A 149 7.95 -24.08 -4.90
CA ALA A 149 6.97 -25.08 -5.30
C ALA A 149 5.83 -24.49 -6.13
N CYS A 150 5.36 -23.29 -5.79
CA CYS A 150 4.32 -22.61 -6.56
C CYS A 150 4.84 -21.82 -7.79
N GLY A 151 6.15 -21.77 -8.05
CA GLY A 151 6.74 -21.15 -9.24
C GLY A 151 7.10 -19.66 -9.12
N LEU A 152 6.88 -19.04 -7.94
CA LEU A 152 7.30 -17.66 -7.69
C LEU A 152 8.83 -17.51 -7.66
N LEU A 153 9.55 -18.51 -7.15
CA LEU A 153 11.01 -18.58 -7.23
C LEU A 153 11.45 -19.59 -8.30
N THR A 154 12.66 -19.40 -8.84
CA THR A 154 13.30 -20.32 -9.78
C THR A 154 14.30 -21.24 -9.10
N SER A 155 14.83 -20.82 -7.96
CA SER A 155 15.76 -21.62 -7.15
C SER A 155 15.80 -21.14 -5.68
N VAL A 156 16.28 -22.02 -4.83
CA VAL A 156 16.51 -21.74 -3.41
C VAL A 156 17.94 -22.12 -3.05
N VAL A 157 18.63 -21.24 -2.35
CA VAL A 157 19.98 -21.49 -1.82
C VAL A 157 19.92 -21.59 -0.30
N SER A 158 20.68 -22.51 0.27
CA SER A 158 20.84 -22.56 1.72
C SER A 158 21.67 -21.37 2.21
N GLY A 159 21.20 -20.72 3.26
CA GLY A 159 21.79 -19.50 3.79
C GLY A 159 23.20 -19.71 4.34
N SER A 160 23.96 -18.63 4.39
CA SER A 160 25.26 -18.60 5.05
C SER A 160 25.08 -18.60 6.58
N LYS A 161 26.20 -18.72 7.34
CA LYS A 161 26.24 -18.81 8.81
C LYS A 161 25.50 -17.72 9.62
N ASN A 162 24.90 -16.73 8.94
CA ASN A 162 24.10 -15.65 9.54
C ASN A 162 22.56 -15.93 9.49
N ALA A 163 22.13 -17.11 9.01
CA ALA A 163 20.70 -17.45 8.83
C ALA A 163 19.91 -17.31 10.14
N LEU A 164 20.46 -17.77 11.27
CA LEU A 164 19.80 -17.64 12.58
C LEU A 164 19.53 -16.18 12.99
N HIS A 165 20.43 -15.26 12.63
CA HIS A 165 20.25 -13.84 12.91
C HIS A 165 19.18 -13.22 12.01
N GLN A 166 19.13 -13.64 10.75
CA GLN A 166 18.12 -13.19 9.79
C GLN A 166 16.73 -13.77 10.08
N MET A 167 16.64 -15.04 10.52
CA MET A 167 15.39 -15.65 10.98
C MET A 167 14.81 -14.93 12.20
N ALA A 168 15.66 -14.55 13.17
CA ALA A 168 15.24 -13.74 14.31
C ALA A 168 14.76 -12.36 13.88
N PHE A 169 15.40 -11.75 12.87
CA PHE A 169 15.00 -10.45 12.32
C PHE A 169 13.70 -10.55 11.51
N ALA A 170 13.50 -11.62 10.74
CA ALA A 170 12.25 -11.86 10.00
C ALA A 170 11.08 -12.16 10.93
N ALA A 171 11.32 -12.91 12.01
CA ALA A 171 10.30 -13.16 13.05
C ALA A 171 9.90 -11.86 13.78
N LEU A 172 10.89 -11.00 14.10
CA LEU A 172 10.66 -9.69 14.70
C LEU A 172 9.93 -8.75 13.71
N ALA A 173 10.31 -8.76 12.43
CA ALA A 173 9.63 -7.97 11.40
C ALA A 173 8.17 -8.41 11.20
N ASN A 174 7.87 -9.69 11.27
CA ASN A 174 6.48 -10.20 11.23
C ASN A 174 5.68 -9.78 12.46
N GLU A 175 6.26 -9.79 13.64
CA GLU A 175 5.63 -9.26 14.87
C GLU A 175 5.46 -7.74 14.76
N ASP A 176 6.45 -7.02 14.21
CA ASP A 176 6.38 -5.58 14.00
C ASP A 176 5.37 -5.21 12.90
N LEU A 177 5.23 -6.00 11.83
CA LEU A 177 4.19 -5.80 10.80
C LEU A 177 2.80 -6.02 11.36
N LYS A 178 2.56 -7.09 12.13
CA LYS A 178 1.30 -7.33 12.84
C LYS A 178 1.03 -6.23 13.86
N LEU A 179 2.06 -5.82 14.61
CA LEU A 179 1.98 -4.76 15.59
C LEU A 179 1.78 -3.39 14.94
N ASN A 180 2.45 -3.13 13.80
CA ASN A 180 2.28 -1.89 13.04
C ASN A 180 0.91 -1.84 12.36
N ARG A 181 0.40 -2.97 11.83
CA ARG A 181 -0.97 -3.06 11.33
C ARG A 181 -1.98 -2.83 12.44
N ALA A 182 -1.79 -3.45 13.61
CA ALA A 182 -2.66 -3.23 14.78
C ALA A 182 -2.59 -1.77 15.28
N LYS A 183 -1.40 -1.18 15.33
CA LYS A 183 -1.19 0.23 15.68
C LYS A 183 -1.81 1.17 14.64
N TYR A 184 -1.66 0.86 13.34
CA TYR A 184 -2.26 1.63 12.26
C TYR A 184 -3.79 1.54 12.30
N THR A 185 -4.35 0.33 12.45
CA THR A 185 -5.79 0.11 12.61
C THR A 185 -6.32 0.82 13.86
N ALA A 186 -5.60 0.75 14.99
CA ALA A 186 -5.97 1.47 16.21
C ALA A 186 -5.91 2.99 16.01
N LYS A 187 -4.91 3.50 15.26
CA LYS A 187 -4.78 4.93 14.94
C LYS A 187 -5.87 5.40 13.99
N VAL A 188 -6.21 4.60 12.97
CA VAL A 188 -7.35 4.86 12.06
C VAL A 188 -8.65 4.91 12.87
N LYS A 189 -8.92 3.91 13.71
CA LYS A 189 -10.10 3.87 14.58
C LYS A 189 -10.15 5.03 15.58
N GLN A 190 -8.99 5.49 16.05
CA GLN A 190 -8.90 6.67 16.91
C GLN A 190 -9.21 7.97 16.14
N ILE A 191 -8.79 8.05 14.86
CA ILE A 191 -9.12 9.16 13.97
C ILE A 191 -10.62 9.13 13.63
N GLU A 192 -11.17 7.97 13.29
CA GLU A 192 -12.62 7.80 13.05
C GLU A 192 -13.46 8.21 14.25
N ASN A 193 -13.11 7.76 15.46
CA ASN A 193 -13.79 8.15 16.67
C ASN A 193 -13.69 9.67 16.93
N LYS A 194 -12.50 10.26 16.75
CA LYS A 194 -12.32 11.72 16.89
C LYS A 194 -13.11 12.51 15.85
N THR A 195 -13.21 11.99 14.63
CA THR A 195 -13.99 12.59 13.56
C THR A 195 -15.48 12.46 13.84
N SER A 196 -15.93 11.30 14.31
CA SER A 196 -17.33 11.08 14.73
C SER A 196 -17.70 11.99 15.92
N ASP A 197 -16.85 12.08 16.94
CA ASP A 197 -17.05 12.98 18.08
C ASP A 197 -17.08 14.45 17.66
N PHE A 198 -16.26 14.82 16.69
CA PHE A 198 -16.26 16.15 16.09
C PHE A 198 -17.56 16.41 15.30
N CYS A 199 -17.98 15.48 14.45
CA CYS A 199 -19.25 15.58 13.73
C CYS A 199 -20.44 15.68 14.68
N ASN A 200 -20.46 14.86 15.74
CA ASN A 200 -21.49 14.92 16.78
C ASN A 200 -21.47 16.26 17.54
N SER A 201 -20.28 16.81 17.81
CA SER A 201 -20.13 18.13 18.43
C SER A 201 -20.62 19.26 17.52
N LEU A 202 -20.44 19.12 16.19
CA LEU A 202 -20.98 20.05 15.20
C LEU A 202 -22.51 20.00 15.11
N GLN A 203 -23.09 18.80 15.20
CA GLN A 203 -24.55 18.62 15.17
C GLN A 203 -25.22 19.17 16.45
N ASN A 204 -24.53 19.09 17.57
CA ASN A 204 -25.03 19.53 18.86
C ASN A 204 -24.66 20.98 19.23
N ALA A 205 -23.77 21.62 18.47
CA ALA A 205 -23.35 23.00 18.72
C ALA A 205 -24.43 23.99 18.28
N GLY A 206 -25.16 24.51 19.24
CA GLY A 206 -26.22 25.49 19.00
C GLY A 206 -25.74 26.85 18.49
N LYS A 207 -24.42 27.13 18.55
CA LYS A 207 -23.82 28.39 18.11
C LYS A 207 -22.48 28.15 17.38
N MET A 208 -22.29 28.84 16.29
CA MET A 208 -21.05 28.82 15.50
C MET A 208 -19.79 29.26 16.26
N SER A 209 -19.96 30.07 17.32
CA SER A 209 -18.89 30.46 18.23
C SER A 209 -18.32 29.32 19.05
N GLU A 210 -19.10 28.26 19.30
CA GLU A 210 -18.67 27.08 20.05
C GLU A 210 -17.83 26.18 19.15
N ILE A 211 -18.16 26.10 17.84
CA ILE A 211 -17.36 25.41 16.85
C ILE A 211 -16.00 26.08 16.69
N GLU A 212 -15.97 27.40 16.56
CA GLU A 212 -14.71 28.16 16.46
C GLU A 212 -13.83 27.94 17.71
N ALA A 213 -14.40 27.99 18.90
CA ALA A 213 -13.70 27.74 20.15
C ALA A 213 -13.12 26.32 20.22
N SER A 214 -13.91 25.31 19.82
CA SER A 214 -13.45 23.90 19.74
C SER A 214 -12.30 23.68 18.77
N LEU A 215 -12.32 24.33 17.61
CA LEU A 215 -11.24 24.27 16.63
C LEU A 215 -9.95 24.91 17.16
N ARG A 216 -10.06 26.03 17.87
CA ARG A 216 -8.91 26.71 18.49
C ARG A 216 -8.27 25.93 19.63
N THR A 217 -9.05 25.23 20.44
CA THR A 217 -8.51 24.34 21.50
C THR A 217 -7.75 23.14 20.93
N ARG A 218 -7.93 22.84 19.63
CA ARG A 218 -7.21 21.79 18.90
C ARG A 218 -5.98 22.31 18.14
N GLY A 219 -5.59 23.57 18.35
CA GLY A 219 -4.35 24.14 17.83
C GLY A 219 -4.48 24.93 16.54
N LEU A 220 -5.70 25.10 15.99
CA LEU A 220 -5.89 25.93 14.80
C LEU A 220 -5.80 27.42 15.16
N SER A 221 -5.22 28.19 14.25
CA SER A 221 -5.22 29.65 14.35
C SER A 221 -6.65 30.20 14.22
N ARG A 222 -6.85 31.44 14.68
CA ARG A 222 -8.16 32.10 14.56
C ARG A 222 -8.64 32.19 13.11
N THR A 223 -7.73 32.49 12.19
CA THR A 223 -8.02 32.62 10.75
C THR A 223 -8.48 31.30 10.14
N GLU A 224 -7.80 30.19 10.48
CA GLU A 224 -8.16 28.85 10.02
C GLU A 224 -9.50 28.39 10.61
N ALA A 225 -9.71 28.58 11.91
CA ALA A 225 -10.97 28.26 12.57
C ALA A 225 -12.15 29.04 11.96
N THR A 226 -11.97 30.35 11.71
CA THR A 226 -12.99 31.19 11.07
C THR A 226 -13.29 30.76 9.64
N ALA A 227 -12.27 30.35 8.86
CA ALA A 227 -12.43 29.86 7.50
C ALA A 227 -13.24 28.55 7.47
N ILE A 228 -12.95 27.62 8.39
CA ILE A 228 -13.69 26.36 8.55
C ILE A 228 -15.16 26.63 8.93
N VAL A 229 -15.40 27.50 9.90
CA VAL A 229 -16.75 27.89 10.30
C VAL A 229 -17.54 28.52 9.14
N ALA A 230 -16.89 29.35 8.32
CA ALA A 230 -17.52 29.96 7.15
C ALA A 230 -17.84 28.95 6.06
N ALA A 231 -17.04 27.89 5.92
CA ALA A 231 -17.31 26.82 4.96
C ALA A 231 -18.42 25.90 5.44
N VAL A 232 -18.46 25.57 6.73
CA VAL A 232 -19.57 24.82 7.35
C VAL A 232 -20.89 25.56 7.18
N LYS A 233 -20.91 26.87 7.36
CA LYS A 233 -22.11 27.72 7.10
C LYS A 233 -22.58 27.66 5.66
N ARG A 234 -21.65 27.70 4.69
CA ARG A 234 -22.00 27.58 3.28
C ARG A 234 -22.59 26.22 2.97
N ALA A 235 -21.94 25.14 3.44
CA ALA A 235 -22.45 23.80 3.28
C ALA A 235 -23.85 23.58 3.92
N GLN A 236 -24.12 24.19 5.09
CA GLN A 236 -25.45 24.16 5.72
C GLN A 236 -26.50 24.95 4.95
N GLY A 237 -26.11 26.09 4.32
CA GLY A 237 -27.00 26.87 3.45
C GLY A 237 -27.40 26.11 2.17
N ASP A 238 -26.48 25.37 1.59
CA ASP A 238 -26.71 24.52 0.41
C ASP A 238 -27.53 23.26 0.75
N LEU A 239 -27.57 22.85 2.03
CA LEU A 239 -28.28 21.67 2.53
C LEU A 239 -29.74 21.96 2.94
N ALA A 240 -30.13 23.21 3.05
CA ALA A 240 -31.55 23.56 3.30
C ALA A 240 -32.48 23.14 2.13
N GLY A 241 -31.91 22.61 1.04
CA GLY A 241 -32.61 22.06 -0.12
C GLY A 241 -32.41 20.56 -0.39
N ALA A 242 -31.63 19.80 0.40
CA ALA A 242 -31.32 18.41 0.17
C ALA A 242 -31.54 17.54 1.42
N ALA A 243 -32.49 16.63 1.32
CA ALA A 243 -32.83 15.67 2.38
C ALA A 243 -31.72 14.64 2.58
N SER A 244 -30.91 14.76 3.60
CA SER A 244 -30.42 13.75 4.53
C SER A 244 -29.13 14.21 5.22
N ALA A 245 -29.02 13.94 6.54
CA ALA A 245 -27.88 14.28 7.38
C ALA A 245 -26.57 13.56 6.96
N GLU A 246 -26.66 12.46 6.20
CA GLU A 246 -25.51 11.72 5.67
C GLU A 246 -24.68 12.51 4.63
N ASN A 247 -25.34 13.30 3.78
CA ASN A 247 -24.68 14.12 2.77
C ASN A 247 -23.91 15.33 3.37
N ALA A 248 -24.33 15.81 4.51
CA ALA A 248 -23.67 16.92 5.22
C ALA A 248 -22.33 16.49 5.85
N SER A 249 -22.29 15.27 6.39
CA SER A 249 -21.09 14.71 7.00
C SER A 249 -20.02 14.39 5.95
N ALA A 250 -20.41 13.87 4.79
CA ALA A 250 -19.49 13.57 3.69
C ALA A 250 -18.82 14.85 3.14
N LYS A 251 -19.59 15.91 2.88
CA LYS A 251 -19.05 17.21 2.42
C LYS A 251 -18.18 17.92 3.45
N ALA A 252 -18.46 17.79 4.75
CA ALA A 252 -17.61 18.33 5.79
C ALA A 252 -16.29 17.57 5.91
N LEU A 253 -16.28 16.25 5.68
CA LEU A 253 -15.08 15.43 5.63
C LEU A 253 -14.22 15.77 4.41
N GLU A 254 -14.81 15.92 3.24
CA GLU A 254 -14.13 16.33 2.00
C GLU A 254 -13.42 17.67 2.17
N PHE A 255 -14.08 18.62 2.84
CA PHE A 255 -13.50 19.91 3.13
C PHE A 255 -12.32 19.84 4.10
N LEU A 256 -12.42 19.02 5.17
CA LEU A 256 -11.37 18.86 6.17
C LEU A 256 -10.13 18.14 5.60
N ASN A 257 -10.29 17.27 4.62
CA ASN A 257 -9.18 16.57 3.96
C ASN A 257 -8.44 17.42 2.93
N ASN A 258 -9.08 18.45 2.39
CA ASN A 258 -8.41 19.46 1.54
C ASN A 258 -7.55 20.46 2.34
N PHE A 259 -7.72 20.55 3.64
CA PHE A 259 -6.80 21.22 4.55
C PHE A 259 -5.83 20.17 5.09
N LYS A 260 -4.59 20.14 4.55
CA LYS A 260 -3.49 19.35 5.11
C LYS A 260 -3.30 19.74 6.59
N LEU A 261 -3.87 18.98 7.49
CA LEU A 261 -3.60 18.98 8.91
C LEU A 261 -2.69 17.82 9.28
#